data_f688c9bb9024c7d16573c03b23f8ab87
#
_entry.id   f688c9bb9024c7d16573c03b23f8ab87
#
_cell.length_a   1.000
_cell.length_b   1.000
_cell.length_c   1.000
_cell.angle_alpha   90.00
_cell.angle_beta   90.00
_cell.angle_gamma   90.00
#
_symmetry.space_group_name_H-M   'P 1'
#
loop_
_entity.id
_entity.type
_entity.pdbx_description
1 polymer ?
#
loop_
_entity_poly.entity_id
_entity_poly.type
_entity_poly.pdbx_seq_one_letter_code
_entity_poly.pdbx_strand_id
1 'polypeptide(L)'
;QVLITRAARIGSTPTVPARWLLRLDNALEAAGGEGASRRFHQQPETADWLGWQAAIDDATIECPVKRPAPVPPVSARPRRLSVTQVETWMRDPYAIYARHILRLHALDPLDADPGAADRGTMIHDALDSFIRCYPDALPDDMQGALIAAGQDAFGEALALPGVWAFWWPRYLAIAEWFAALEENYRQDVAKTHTEVMGALEVSGPAGMFELIAKADRVDQLKNGSLSIIDYKTGATPNKTEIALGFSPQL
;
A
#
# COMPACT_ATOMS: atom_id res chain seq x y z
N GLN A 1 -0.20 42.05 11.01
CA GLN A 1 -0.01 41.40 12.30
C GLN A 1 0.87 40.18 12.11
N VAL A 2 1.89 39.97 12.94
CA VAL A 2 2.78 38.84 12.89
C VAL A 2 2.58 38.02 14.13
N LEU A 3 2.28 36.73 13.98
CA LEU A 3 2.16 35.75 15.06
C LEU A 3 3.39 34.79 15.00
N ILE A 4 4.09 34.67 16.11
CA ILE A 4 5.22 33.76 16.24
C ILE A 4 4.87 32.71 17.30
N THR A 5 4.83 31.45 16.90
CA THR A 5 4.53 30.34 17.80
C THR A 5 5.68 29.35 17.88
N ARG A 6 5.82 28.66 19.00
CA ARG A 6 6.74 27.52 19.15
C ARG A 6 6.17 26.48 20.10
N ALA A 7 6.53 25.24 19.92
CA ALA A 7 6.25 24.23 20.91
C ALA A 7 7.15 24.45 22.14
N ALA A 8 6.57 24.44 23.34
CA ALA A 8 7.35 24.48 24.59
C ALA A 8 8.05 23.14 24.88
N ARG A 9 7.45 22.04 24.40
CA ARG A 9 7.98 20.66 24.55
C ARG A 9 7.69 19.86 23.29
N ILE A 10 8.55 18.85 23.02
CA ILE A 10 8.31 17.79 22.07
C ILE A 10 8.34 16.48 22.88
N GLY A 11 7.16 15.87 23.06
CA GLY A 11 6.98 14.79 24.02
C GLY A 11 7.25 15.31 25.45
N SER A 12 8.15 14.67 26.19
CA SER A 12 8.59 15.07 27.52
C SER A 12 9.76 16.06 27.53
N THR A 13 10.41 16.30 26.40
CA THR A 13 11.65 17.10 26.30
C THR A 13 11.34 18.59 26.08
N PRO A 14 11.83 19.52 26.92
CA PRO A 14 11.72 20.95 26.68
C PRO A 14 12.45 21.37 25.40
N THR A 15 11.86 22.28 24.64
CA THR A 15 12.49 22.83 23.43
C THR A 15 13.23 24.11 23.72
N VAL A 16 14.32 24.35 22.99
CA VAL A 16 15.04 25.62 23.00
C VAL A 16 14.44 26.57 21.96
N PRO A 17 14.20 27.84 22.28
CA PRO A 17 13.75 28.83 21.29
C PRO A 17 14.75 28.98 20.16
N ALA A 18 14.28 29.27 18.94
CA ALA A 18 15.15 29.58 17.82
C ALA A 18 16.07 30.78 18.13
N ARG A 19 17.30 30.75 17.66
CA ARG A 19 18.29 31.82 17.87
C ARG A 19 17.79 33.21 17.53
N TRP A 20 16.92 33.33 16.55
CA TRP A 20 16.33 34.61 16.14
C TRP A 20 15.35 35.15 17.19
N LEU A 21 14.60 34.31 17.90
CA LEU A 21 13.73 34.72 18.99
C LEU A 21 14.56 35.23 20.18
N LEU A 22 15.63 34.49 20.54
CA LEU A 22 16.55 34.91 21.62
C LEU A 22 17.22 36.25 21.27
N ARG A 23 17.58 36.46 19.98
CA ARG A 23 18.13 37.72 19.53
C ARG A 23 17.12 38.86 19.56
N LEU A 24 15.86 38.59 19.22
CA LEU A 24 14.77 39.56 19.34
C LEU A 24 14.58 39.98 20.80
N ASP A 25 14.53 39.03 21.74
CA ASP A 25 14.39 39.27 23.17
C ASP A 25 15.53 40.15 23.69
N ASN A 26 16.78 39.84 23.31
CA ASN A 26 17.94 40.65 23.67
C ASN A 26 17.87 42.09 23.09
N ALA A 27 17.37 42.23 21.85
CA ALA A 27 17.21 43.53 21.22
C ALA A 27 16.11 44.37 21.92
N LEU A 28 15.00 43.73 22.32
CA LEU A 28 13.93 44.37 23.06
C LEU A 28 14.41 44.81 24.44
N GLU A 29 15.18 43.98 25.16
CA GLU A 29 15.76 44.38 26.47
C GLU A 29 16.77 45.55 26.31
N ALA A 30 17.63 45.50 25.26
CA ALA A 30 18.58 46.58 24.99
C ALA A 30 17.90 47.91 24.64
N ALA A 31 16.78 47.89 23.92
CA ALA A 31 16.06 49.09 23.50
C ALA A 31 15.08 49.62 24.55
N GLY A 32 14.41 48.75 25.31
CA GLY A 32 13.30 49.09 26.22
C GLY A 32 13.63 48.92 27.70
N GLY A 33 14.85 48.54 28.04
CA GLY A 33 15.29 48.29 29.43
C GLY A 33 14.77 46.96 30.01
N GLU A 34 15.08 46.72 31.25
CA GLU A 34 14.78 45.46 31.95
C GLU A 34 13.27 45.12 31.88
N GLY A 35 12.97 43.91 31.51
CA GLY A 35 11.62 43.39 31.35
C GLY A 35 10.88 43.81 30.08
N ALA A 36 11.52 44.49 29.13
CA ALA A 36 10.91 44.94 27.87
C ALA A 36 10.42 43.75 27.02
N SER A 37 11.21 42.67 26.91
CA SER A 37 10.81 41.46 26.22
C SER A 37 9.55 40.85 26.85
N ARG A 38 9.52 40.73 28.18
CA ARG A 38 8.33 40.24 28.89
C ARG A 38 7.10 41.08 28.63
N ARG A 39 7.21 42.43 28.69
CA ARG A 39 6.10 43.33 28.39
C ARG A 39 5.59 43.21 26.97
N PHE A 40 6.51 42.98 26.02
CA PHE A 40 6.17 42.75 24.62
C PHE A 40 5.37 41.46 24.41
N HIS A 41 5.78 40.37 25.06
CA HIS A 41 5.08 39.09 25.00
C HIS A 41 3.79 39.00 25.80
N GLN A 42 3.58 39.91 26.77
CA GLN A 42 2.40 39.96 27.64
C GLN A 42 1.39 41.03 27.23
N GLN A 43 1.41 41.53 26.01
CA GLN A 43 0.46 42.54 25.57
C GLN A 43 -0.98 42.01 25.64
N PRO A 44 -1.89 42.73 26.33
CA PRO A 44 -3.27 42.27 26.61
C PRO A 44 -4.15 42.19 25.34
N GLU A 45 -3.70 42.68 24.20
CA GLU A 45 -4.44 42.66 22.94
C GLU A 45 -4.15 41.42 22.10
N THR A 46 -3.31 40.50 22.57
CA THR A 46 -3.16 39.21 21.91
C THR A 46 -4.48 38.44 22.12
N ALA A 47 -5.20 38.20 21.02
CA ALA A 47 -6.38 37.37 21.06
C ALA A 47 -6.01 36.02 21.77
N ASP A 48 -6.85 35.58 22.66
CA ASP A 48 -6.67 34.34 23.42
C ASP A 48 -6.89 33.11 22.49
N TRP A 49 -5.95 32.92 21.57
CA TRP A 49 -6.00 31.81 20.59
C TRP A 49 -6.08 30.45 21.26
N LEU A 50 -5.39 30.29 22.40
CA LEU A 50 -5.39 29.01 23.14
C LEU A 50 -6.73 28.82 23.87
N GLY A 51 -7.29 29.87 24.44
CA GLY A 51 -8.63 29.86 25.04
C GLY A 51 -9.70 29.56 23.98
N TRP A 52 -9.60 30.15 22.80
CA TRP A 52 -10.53 29.88 21.71
C TRP A 52 -10.39 28.42 21.21
N GLN A 53 -9.15 27.90 21.07
CA GLN A 53 -8.94 26.50 20.74
C GLN A 53 -9.55 25.59 21.81
N ALA A 54 -9.27 25.86 23.09
CA ALA A 54 -9.82 25.07 24.18
C ALA A 54 -11.37 25.11 24.18
N ALA A 55 -11.97 26.26 23.90
CA ALA A 55 -13.42 26.39 23.82
C ALA A 55 -14.03 25.65 22.61
N ILE A 56 -13.30 25.51 21.52
CA ILE A 56 -13.73 24.72 20.34
C ILE A 56 -13.58 23.22 20.62
N ASP A 57 -12.50 22.83 21.30
CA ASP A 57 -12.20 21.43 21.62
C ASP A 57 -12.96 20.92 22.85
N ASP A 58 -13.50 21.85 23.70
CA ASP A 58 -14.31 21.51 24.88
C ASP A 58 -15.71 21.07 24.46
N ALA A 59 -15.89 19.76 24.32
CA ALA A 59 -17.18 19.16 24.05
C ALA A 59 -18.07 19.28 25.32
N THR A 60 -18.93 20.28 25.37
CA THR A 60 -19.88 20.49 26.47
C THR A 60 -20.91 19.36 26.62
N ILE A 61 -21.06 18.53 25.61
CA ILE A 61 -21.96 17.35 25.59
C ILE A 61 -21.24 16.17 24.93
N GLU A 62 -20.96 15.14 25.71
CA GLU A 62 -20.53 13.86 25.15
C GLU A 62 -21.71 13.18 24.45
N CYS A 63 -21.68 13.17 23.12
CA CYS A 63 -22.62 12.40 22.32
C CYS A 63 -21.98 11.06 21.94
N PRO A 64 -22.24 9.98 22.69
CA PRO A 64 -21.70 8.67 22.31
C PRO A 64 -22.25 8.24 20.96
N VAL A 65 -21.36 8.13 19.97
CA VAL A 65 -21.73 7.68 18.64
C VAL A 65 -21.80 6.17 18.63
N LYS A 66 -22.93 5.62 18.20
CA LYS A 66 -23.05 4.17 17.98
C LYS A 66 -22.06 3.74 16.89
N ARG A 67 -21.46 2.57 17.11
CA ARG A 67 -20.58 1.97 16.08
C ARG A 67 -21.32 1.90 14.74
N PRO A 68 -20.75 2.42 13.63
CA PRO A 68 -21.40 2.38 12.33
C PRO A 68 -21.70 0.93 11.91
N ALA A 69 -22.93 0.69 11.51
CA ALA A 69 -23.38 -0.59 10.95
C ALA A 69 -24.21 -0.30 9.69
N PRO A 70 -23.58 0.11 8.57
CA PRO A 70 -24.29 0.50 7.37
C PRO A 70 -24.98 -0.69 6.73
N VAL A 71 -26.24 -0.51 6.34
CA VAL A 71 -27.04 -1.51 5.61
C VAL A 71 -27.46 -0.91 4.26
N PRO A 72 -26.57 -0.89 3.26
CA PRO A 72 -26.89 -0.33 1.97
C PRO A 72 -27.97 -1.13 1.27
N PRO A 73 -28.84 -0.49 0.46
CA PRO A 73 -29.84 -1.20 -0.33
C PRO A 73 -29.16 -2.16 -1.30
N VAL A 74 -29.86 -3.26 -1.63
CA VAL A 74 -29.32 -4.32 -2.51
C VAL A 74 -28.86 -3.78 -3.87
N SER A 75 -29.55 -2.77 -4.40
CA SER A 75 -29.19 -2.11 -5.67
C SER A 75 -27.87 -1.35 -5.64
N ALA A 76 -27.42 -0.90 -4.45
CA ALA A 76 -26.15 -0.20 -4.30
C ALA A 76 -24.96 -1.13 -4.02
N ARG A 77 -25.23 -2.42 -3.74
CA ARG A 77 -24.17 -3.38 -3.44
C ARG A 77 -23.48 -3.82 -4.72
N PRO A 78 -22.13 -4.02 -4.69
CA PRO A 78 -21.39 -4.49 -5.85
C PRO A 78 -21.93 -5.85 -6.33
N ARG A 79 -22.05 -6.02 -7.62
CA ARG A 79 -22.45 -7.28 -8.28
C ARG A 79 -21.26 -8.04 -8.84
N ARG A 80 -20.07 -7.47 -8.71
CA ARG A 80 -18.81 -8.03 -9.16
C ARG A 80 -17.73 -7.73 -8.14
N LEU A 81 -17.01 -8.74 -7.70
CA LEU A 81 -15.84 -8.61 -6.82
C LEU A 81 -14.73 -9.54 -7.30
N SER A 82 -13.49 -9.13 -7.09
CA SER A 82 -12.36 -10.03 -7.28
C SER A 82 -12.22 -10.98 -6.07
N VAL A 83 -11.52 -12.08 -6.26
CA VAL A 83 -11.20 -13.04 -5.18
C VAL A 83 -10.51 -12.33 -4.02
N THR A 84 -9.57 -11.41 -4.29
CA THR A 84 -8.90 -10.59 -3.27
C THR A 84 -9.85 -9.65 -2.53
N GLN A 85 -10.86 -9.11 -3.23
CA GLN A 85 -11.88 -8.28 -2.61
C GLN A 85 -12.82 -9.11 -1.74
N VAL A 86 -13.09 -10.37 -2.10
CA VAL A 86 -13.83 -11.30 -1.23
C VAL A 86 -13.05 -11.59 0.04
N GLU A 87 -11.74 -11.80 -0.04
CA GLU A 87 -10.88 -11.91 1.15
C GLU A 87 -10.97 -10.67 2.04
N THR A 88 -10.87 -9.48 1.43
CA THR A 88 -11.05 -8.21 2.15
C THR A 88 -12.43 -8.15 2.80
N TRP A 89 -13.49 -8.54 2.07
CA TRP A 89 -14.86 -8.54 2.59
C TRP A 89 -15.03 -9.45 3.82
N MET A 90 -14.41 -10.63 3.80
CA MET A 90 -14.48 -11.56 4.93
C MET A 90 -13.76 -11.02 6.17
N ARG A 91 -12.64 -10.29 5.99
CA ARG A 91 -11.84 -9.73 7.09
C ARG A 91 -12.34 -8.36 7.56
N ASP A 92 -12.74 -7.51 6.63
CA ASP A 92 -13.21 -6.15 6.85
C ASP A 92 -14.34 -5.77 5.87
N PRO A 93 -15.59 -6.09 6.20
CA PRO A 93 -16.74 -5.74 5.36
C PRO A 93 -16.89 -4.23 5.11
N TYR A 94 -16.40 -3.40 6.06
CA TYR A 94 -16.48 -1.94 5.92
C TYR A 94 -15.57 -1.43 4.80
N ALA A 95 -14.43 -2.04 4.57
CA ALA A 95 -13.54 -1.69 3.45
C ALA A 95 -14.24 -1.82 2.10
N ILE A 96 -15.07 -2.87 1.91
CA ILE A 96 -15.87 -3.05 0.70
C ILE A 96 -16.97 -1.98 0.61
N TYR A 97 -17.63 -1.65 1.71
CA TYR A 97 -18.61 -0.57 1.76
C TYR A 97 -17.98 0.78 1.41
N ALA A 98 -16.86 1.12 2.04
CA ALA A 98 -16.15 2.38 1.79
C ALA A 98 -15.72 2.49 0.32
N ARG A 99 -15.12 1.42 -0.23
CA ARG A 99 -14.57 1.45 -1.60
C ARG A 99 -15.65 1.44 -2.68
N HIS A 100 -16.64 0.56 -2.56
CA HIS A 100 -17.61 0.33 -3.66
C HIS A 100 -18.87 1.17 -3.55
N ILE A 101 -19.29 1.54 -2.34
CA ILE A 101 -20.54 2.27 -2.12
C ILE A 101 -20.25 3.75 -1.87
N LEU A 102 -19.35 4.06 -0.94
CA LEU A 102 -18.96 5.43 -0.67
C LEU A 102 -17.94 5.97 -1.69
N ARG A 103 -17.29 5.09 -2.46
CA ARG A 103 -16.25 5.40 -3.46
C ARG A 103 -15.07 6.17 -2.85
N LEU A 104 -14.72 5.82 -1.62
CA LEU A 104 -13.58 6.39 -0.93
C LEU A 104 -12.30 5.66 -1.36
N HIS A 105 -11.29 6.42 -1.73
CA HIS A 105 -9.95 5.93 -2.02
C HIS A 105 -8.98 6.66 -1.12
N ALA A 106 -7.99 5.94 -0.59
CA ALA A 106 -6.89 6.59 0.10
C ALA A 106 -6.12 7.48 -0.90
N LEU A 107 -5.72 8.65 -0.45
CA LEU A 107 -4.82 9.49 -1.24
C LEU A 107 -3.40 8.97 -1.04
N ASP A 108 -2.67 8.86 -2.14
CA ASP A 108 -1.25 8.55 -2.07
C ASP A 108 -0.51 9.73 -1.42
N PRO A 109 0.48 9.47 -0.54
CA PRO A 109 1.34 10.53 -0.03
C PRO A 109 2.07 11.26 -1.18
N LEU A 110 2.25 12.58 -1.04
CA LEU A 110 3.11 13.32 -1.96
C LEU A 110 4.55 12.80 -1.81
N ASP A 111 5.21 12.56 -2.93
CA ASP A 111 6.60 12.06 -2.98
C ASP A 111 6.83 10.73 -2.22
N ALA A 112 5.83 9.83 -2.26
CA ALA A 112 5.97 8.51 -1.64
C ALA A 112 7.08 7.70 -2.32
N ASP A 113 8.05 7.25 -1.52
CA ASP A 113 9.01 6.24 -1.98
C ASP A 113 8.28 4.94 -2.35
N PRO A 114 8.76 4.20 -3.36
CA PRO A 114 8.19 2.90 -3.71
C PRO A 114 8.11 1.95 -2.52
N GLY A 115 6.95 1.33 -2.32
CA GLY A 115 6.67 0.45 -1.19
C GLY A 115 6.77 -1.04 -1.50
N ALA A 116 6.33 -1.87 -0.55
CA ALA A 116 6.35 -3.33 -0.71
C ALA A 116 5.43 -3.82 -1.84
N ALA A 117 4.33 -3.10 -2.11
CA ALA A 117 3.41 -3.42 -3.20
C ALA A 117 4.07 -3.19 -4.56
N ASP A 118 4.76 -2.05 -4.74
CA ASP A 118 5.48 -1.72 -5.97
C ASP A 118 6.56 -2.74 -6.26
N ARG A 119 7.32 -3.16 -5.23
CA ARG A 119 8.29 -4.24 -5.37
C ARG A 119 7.64 -5.54 -5.86
N GLY A 120 6.48 -5.89 -5.31
CA GLY A 120 5.72 -7.05 -5.74
C GLY A 120 5.37 -6.95 -7.23
N THR A 121 4.80 -5.84 -7.65
CA THR A 121 4.42 -5.57 -9.03
C THR A 121 5.61 -5.68 -9.97
N MET A 122 6.73 -5.02 -9.66
CA MET A 122 7.95 -5.09 -10.50
C MET A 122 8.47 -6.53 -10.68
N ILE A 123 8.42 -7.36 -9.62
CA ILE A 123 8.84 -8.75 -9.71
C ILE A 123 7.87 -9.56 -10.57
N HIS A 124 6.56 -9.38 -10.40
CA HIS A 124 5.55 -10.05 -11.23
C HIS A 124 5.67 -9.65 -12.70
N ASP A 125 5.86 -8.37 -12.99
CA ASP A 125 6.03 -7.86 -14.35
C ASP A 125 7.27 -8.44 -15.03
N ALA A 126 8.38 -8.57 -14.27
CA ALA A 126 9.59 -9.19 -14.77
C ALA A 126 9.40 -10.66 -15.12
N LEU A 127 8.75 -11.44 -14.24
CA LEU A 127 8.48 -12.86 -14.48
C LEU A 127 7.48 -13.06 -15.61
N ASP A 128 6.42 -12.25 -15.67
CA ASP A 128 5.43 -12.27 -16.75
C ASP A 128 6.09 -11.94 -18.10
N SER A 129 6.90 -10.89 -18.16
CA SER A 129 7.65 -10.52 -19.37
C SER A 129 8.55 -11.64 -19.84
N PHE A 130 9.31 -12.27 -18.93
CA PHE A 130 10.15 -13.41 -19.25
C PHE A 130 9.33 -14.57 -19.84
N ILE A 131 8.22 -14.95 -19.20
CA ILE A 131 7.40 -16.07 -19.67
C ILE A 131 6.75 -15.77 -21.03
N ARG A 132 6.34 -14.55 -21.27
CA ARG A 132 5.78 -14.11 -22.57
C ARG A 132 6.82 -14.14 -23.69
N CYS A 133 8.07 -13.78 -23.38
CA CYS A 133 9.15 -13.82 -24.35
C CYS A 133 9.53 -15.27 -24.70
N TYR A 134 9.33 -16.21 -23.76
CA TYR A 134 9.73 -17.60 -23.90
C TYR A 134 8.57 -18.57 -23.60
N PRO A 135 7.46 -18.51 -24.37
CA PRO A 135 6.28 -19.31 -24.09
C PRO A 135 6.49 -20.83 -24.35
N ASP A 136 7.27 -21.17 -25.37
CA ASP A 136 7.42 -22.57 -25.85
C ASP A 136 8.77 -23.17 -25.47
N ALA A 137 9.85 -22.42 -25.58
CA ALA A 137 11.21 -22.89 -25.31
C ALA A 137 11.97 -21.90 -24.44
N LEU A 138 12.69 -22.41 -23.47
CA LEU A 138 13.55 -21.62 -22.61
C LEU A 138 14.83 -21.19 -23.33
N PRO A 139 15.37 -20.00 -23.04
CA PRO A 139 16.65 -19.57 -23.62
C PRO A 139 17.82 -20.29 -22.97
N ASP A 140 18.94 -20.41 -23.70
CA ASP A 140 20.17 -21.04 -23.18
C ASP A 140 20.71 -20.27 -21.94
N ASP A 141 20.63 -18.95 -21.94
CA ASP A 141 20.96 -18.08 -20.79
C ASP A 141 19.69 -17.58 -20.11
N MET A 142 19.07 -18.44 -19.34
CA MET A 142 17.86 -18.10 -18.59
C MET A 142 18.11 -17.00 -17.55
N GLN A 143 19.25 -17.05 -16.88
CA GLN A 143 19.56 -16.07 -15.84
C GLN A 143 19.76 -14.69 -16.45
N GLY A 144 20.50 -14.59 -17.55
CA GLY A 144 20.67 -13.32 -18.27
C GLY A 144 19.36 -12.75 -18.79
N ALA A 145 18.48 -13.60 -19.33
CA ALA A 145 17.16 -13.20 -19.81
C ALA A 145 16.24 -12.70 -18.66
N LEU A 146 16.26 -13.36 -17.50
CA LEU A 146 15.53 -12.91 -16.31
C LEU A 146 16.08 -11.59 -15.77
N ILE A 147 17.40 -11.43 -15.74
CA ILE A 147 18.04 -10.16 -15.33
C ILE A 147 17.61 -9.03 -16.26
N ALA A 148 17.61 -9.26 -17.57
CA ALA A 148 17.16 -8.26 -18.54
C ALA A 148 15.69 -7.89 -18.35
N ALA A 149 14.80 -8.89 -18.19
CA ALA A 149 13.39 -8.65 -17.88
C ALA A 149 13.20 -7.86 -16.58
N GLY A 150 14.02 -8.14 -15.55
CA GLY A 150 14.03 -7.36 -14.32
C GLY A 150 14.50 -5.93 -14.50
N GLN A 151 15.55 -5.70 -15.28
CA GLN A 151 16.03 -4.35 -15.57
C GLN A 151 14.94 -3.50 -16.24
N ASP A 152 14.20 -4.09 -17.17
CA ASP A 152 13.10 -3.43 -17.86
C ASP A 152 11.91 -3.15 -16.89
N ALA A 153 11.53 -4.12 -16.06
CA ALA A 153 10.41 -4.00 -15.15
C ALA A 153 10.69 -3.02 -13.99
N PHE A 154 11.91 -3.00 -13.47
CA PHE A 154 12.32 -2.04 -12.43
C PHE A 154 12.59 -0.65 -13.01
N GLY A 155 13.02 -0.55 -14.26
CA GLY A 155 13.19 0.69 -15.00
C GLY A 155 13.91 1.79 -14.21
N GLU A 156 13.31 2.99 -14.19
CA GLU A 156 13.86 4.14 -13.48
C GLU A 156 13.97 3.95 -11.95
N ALA A 157 13.19 3.04 -11.37
CA ALA A 157 13.25 2.78 -9.94
C ALA A 157 14.63 2.25 -9.51
N LEU A 158 15.41 1.63 -10.40
CA LEU A 158 16.78 1.22 -10.12
C LEU A 158 17.73 2.38 -9.78
N ALA A 159 17.40 3.60 -10.17
CA ALA A 159 18.16 4.79 -9.78
C ALA A 159 17.98 5.17 -8.31
N LEU A 160 16.94 4.66 -7.64
CA LEU A 160 16.68 4.91 -6.24
C LEU A 160 17.63 4.07 -5.37
N PRO A 161 18.40 4.68 -4.43
CA PRO A 161 19.38 3.95 -3.62
C PRO A 161 18.79 2.77 -2.84
N GLY A 162 17.57 2.91 -2.31
CA GLY A 162 16.88 1.85 -1.57
C GLY A 162 16.49 0.67 -2.44
N VAL A 163 16.05 0.91 -3.67
CA VAL A 163 15.70 -0.12 -4.65
C VAL A 163 16.96 -0.86 -5.09
N TRP A 164 18.01 -0.12 -5.48
CA TRP A 164 19.28 -0.70 -5.90
C TRP A 164 19.95 -1.54 -4.82
N ALA A 165 20.01 -1.03 -3.57
CA ALA A 165 20.73 -1.70 -2.50
C ALA A 165 19.97 -2.90 -1.88
N PHE A 166 18.63 -2.87 -1.87
CA PHE A 166 17.84 -3.85 -1.14
C PHE A 166 16.91 -4.69 -2.00
N TRP A 167 16.30 -4.13 -3.07
CA TRP A 167 15.33 -4.86 -3.87
C TRP A 167 15.98 -5.60 -5.02
N TRP A 168 16.92 -4.93 -5.70
CA TRP A 168 17.61 -5.52 -6.83
C TRP A 168 18.39 -6.80 -6.48
N PRO A 169 19.19 -6.88 -5.41
CA PRO A 169 19.85 -8.12 -5.01
C PRO A 169 18.86 -9.25 -4.67
N ARG A 170 17.71 -8.90 -4.09
CA ARG A 170 16.66 -9.90 -3.84
C ARG A 170 16.03 -10.42 -5.12
N TYR A 171 15.81 -9.53 -6.09
CA TYR A 171 15.34 -9.95 -7.40
C TYR A 171 16.34 -10.88 -8.08
N LEU A 172 17.64 -10.57 -8.04
CA LEU A 172 18.68 -11.44 -8.61
C LEU A 172 18.65 -12.85 -7.99
N ALA A 173 18.47 -12.97 -6.69
CA ALA A 173 18.32 -14.26 -6.01
C ALA A 173 17.02 -14.98 -6.43
N ILE A 174 15.92 -14.24 -6.64
CA ILE A 174 14.68 -14.81 -7.19
C ILE A 174 14.90 -15.31 -8.63
N ALA A 175 15.59 -14.54 -9.47
CA ALA A 175 15.89 -14.90 -10.85
C ALA A 175 16.72 -16.18 -10.94
N GLU A 176 17.74 -16.32 -10.11
CA GLU A 176 18.55 -17.53 -10.02
C GLU A 176 17.72 -18.75 -9.59
N TRP A 177 16.94 -18.61 -8.52
CA TRP A 177 16.07 -19.67 -8.04
C TRP A 177 15.00 -20.04 -9.08
N PHE A 178 14.37 -19.05 -9.71
CA PHE A 178 13.33 -19.26 -10.71
C PHE A 178 13.88 -19.96 -11.96
N ALA A 179 15.07 -19.59 -12.42
CA ALA A 179 15.73 -20.24 -13.55
C ALA A 179 15.92 -21.75 -13.28
N ALA A 180 16.48 -22.10 -12.12
CA ALA A 180 16.68 -23.49 -11.74
C ALA A 180 15.37 -24.29 -11.58
N LEU A 181 14.32 -23.65 -11.08
CA LEU A 181 12.99 -24.26 -10.95
C LEU A 181 12.35 -24.49 -12.33
N GLU A 182 12.37 -23.47 -13.18
CA GLU A 182 11.69 -23.45 -14.47
C GLU A 182 12.28 -24.46 -15.46
N GLU A 183 13.59 -24.67 -15.44
CA GLU A 183 14.27 -25.66 -16.27
C GLU A 183 13.70 -27.07 -16.10
N ASN A 184 13.40 -27.44 -14.86
CA ASN A 184 12.79 -28.74 -14.56
C ASN A 184 11.29 -28.76 -14.79
N TYR A 185 10.61 -27.72 -14.34
CA TYR A 185 9.15 -27.62 -14.36
C TYR A 185 8.57 -27.58 -15.78
N ARG A 186 9.22 -26.87 -16.71
CA ARG A 186 8.80 -26.79 -18.12
C ARG A 186 8.81 -28.09 -18.88
N GLN A 187 9.53 -29.10 -18.40
CA GLN A 187 9.55 -30.42 -19.05
C GLN A 187 8.18 -31.08 -19.10
N ASP A 188 7.30 -30.78 -18.11
CA ASP A 188 5.94 -31.32 -18.01
C ASP A 188 4.87 -30.39 -18.57
N VAL A 189 5.23 -29.17 -18.97
CA VAL A 189 4.30 -28.15 -19.49
C VAL A 189 4.15 -28.31 -21.00
N ALA A 190 2.91 -28.32 -21.48
CA ALA A 190 2.57 -28.31 -22.89
C ALA A 190 2.34 -26.88 -23.41
N LYS A 191 1.73 -26.03 -22.60
CA LYS A 191 1.45 -24.62 -22.96
C LYS A 191 1.33 -23.76 -21.73
N THR A 192 1.87 -22.55 -21.79
CA THR A 192 1.83 -21.56 -20.72
C THR A 192 0.99 -20.36 -21.14
N HIS A 193 0.17 -19.86 -20.21
CA HIS A 193 -0.57 -18.61 -20.34
C HIS A 193 -0.31 -17.76 -19.11
N THR A 194 -0.09 -16.47 -19.29
CA THR A 194 0.11 -15.52 -18.21
C THR A 194 -1.05 -14.54 -18.13
N GLU A 195 -1.24 -13.97 -16.95
CA GLU A 195 -2.21 -12.90 -16.72
C GLU A 195 -3.66 -13.29 -17.12
N VAL A 196 -4.03 -14.54 -16.86
CA VAL A 196 -5.29 -15.14 -17.32
C VAL A 196 -6.45 -14.67 -16.46
N MET A 197 -7.43 -14.02 -17.08
CA MET A 197 -8.65 -13.61 -16.41
C MET A 197 -9.67 -14.76 -16.41
N GLY A 198 -10.23 -15.02 -15.22
CA GLY A 198 -11.33 -15.95 -15.03
C GLY A 198 -12.54 -15.26 -14.40
N ALA A 199 -13.75 -15.73 -14.71
CA ALA A 199 -14.98 -15.26 -14.11
C ALA A 199 -15.89 -16.45 -13.78
N LEU A 200 -16.52 -16.39 -12.60
CA LEU A 200 -17.54 -17.34 -12.17
C LEU A 200 -18.83 -16.59 -11.86
N GLU A 201 -19.90 -16.95 -12.54
CA GLU A 201 -21.23 -16.42 -12.28
C GLU A 201 -21.94 -17.25 -11.20
N VAL A 202 -22.39 -16.57 -10.14
CA VAL A 202 -23.13 -17.18 -9.03
C VAL A 202 -24.52 -16.59 -9.00
N SER A 203 -25.54 -17.45 -9.14
CA SER A 203 -26.94 -17.04 -9.03
C SER A 203 -27.35 -16.91 -7.56
N GLY A 204 -27.89 -15.76 -7.19
CA GLY A 204 -28.37 -15.49 -5.83
C GLY A 204 -29.76 -14.87 -5.79
N PRO A 205 -30.35 -14.72 -4.59
CA PRO A 205 -31.72 -14.16 -4.43
C PRO A 205 -31.86 -12.74 -4.99
N ALA A 206 -30.75 -12.01 -5.05
CA ALA A 206 -30.72 -10.63 -5.53
C ALA A 206 -30.24 -10.50 -6.99
N GLY A 207 -30.20 -11.60 -7.74
CA GLY A 207 -29.70 -11.69 -9.12
C GLY A 207 -28.29 -12.27 -9.22
N MET A 208 -27.72 -12.20 -10.41
CA MET A 208 -26.36 -12.71 -10.69
C MET A 208 -25.29 -11.91 -9.96
N PHE A 209 -24.30 -12.64 -9.47
CA PHE A 209 -23.07 -12.09 -8.90
C PHE A 209 -21.88 -12.68 -9.66
N GLU A 210 -20.94 -11.85 -10.05
CA GLU A 210 -19.74 -12.25 -10.79
C GLU A 210 -18.53 -12.22 -9.87
N LEU A 211 -17.90 -13.38 -9.68
CA LEU A 211 -16.61 -13.51 -9.03
C LEU A 211 -15.52 -13.52 -10.09
N ILE A 212 -14.58 -12.61 -10.03
CA ILE A 212 -13.46 -12.53 -10.97
C ILE A 212 -12.15 -12.90 -10.29
N ALA A 213 -11.29 -13.57 -11.04
CA ALA A 213 -9.92 -13.87 -10.65
C ALA A 213 -8.97 -13.55 -11.80
N LYS A 214 -7.74 -13.20 -11.47
CA LYS A 214 -6.64 -13.07 -12.40
C LYS A 214 -5.53 -13.97 -11.89
N ALA A 215 -5.17 -14.97 -12.68
CA ALA A 215 -4.06 -15.85 -12.36
C ALA A 215 -2.79 -15.32 -13.01
N ASP A 216 -1.69 -15.25 -12.23
CA ASP A 216 -0.40 -14.80 -12.76
C ASP A 216 0.06 -15.73 -13.91
N ARG A 217 -0.15 -17.05 -13.71
CA ARG A 217 0.20 -18.05 -14.72
C ARG A 217 -0.75 -19.25 -14.66
N VAL A 218 -1.13 -19.76 -15.82
CA VAL A 218 -1.88 -21.01 -15.99
C VAL A 218 -1.16 -21.87 -16.99
N ASP A 219 -0.68 -23.02 -16.54
CA ASP A 219 0.00 -24.02 -17.39
C ASP A 219 -0.91 -25.18 -17.71
N GLN A 220 -1.00 -25.53 -18.97
CA GLN A 220 -1.54 -26.78 -19.43
C GLN A 220 -0.41 -27.83 -19.41
N LEU A 221 -0.55 -28.83 -18.57
CA LEU A 221 0.44 -29.90 -18.48
C LEU A 221 0.25 -30.94 -19.60
N LYS A 222 1.31 -31.69 -19.94
CA LYS A 222 1.29 -32.72 -20.97
C LYS A 222 0.30 -33.85 -20.70
N ASN A 223 -0.06 -34.07 -19.44
CA ASN A 223 -1.10 -35.03 -19.03
C ASN A 223 -2.53 -34.50 -19.19
N GLY A 224 -2.70 -33.26 -19.67
CA GLY A 224 -4.00 -32.60 -19.87
C GLY A 224 -4.54 -31.87 -18.65
N SER A 225 -3.90 -31.92 -17.49
CA SER A 225 -4.31 -31.13 -16.31
C SER A 225 -3.86 -29.69 -16.41
N LEU A 226 -4.47 -28.82 -15.59
CA LEU A 226 -4.08 -27.40 -15.46
C LEU A 226 -3.34 -27.21 -14.14
N SER A 227 -2.29 -26.39 -14.18
CA SER A 227 -1.58 -25.89 -13.01
C SER A 227 -1.76 -24.36 -12.96
N ILE A 228 -2.32 -23.87 -11.86
CA ILE A 228 -2.48 -22.43 -11.62
C ILE A 228 -1.38 -22.00 -10.65
N ILE A 229 -0.62 -21.00 -11.05
CA ILE A 229 0.53 -20.49 -10.28
C ILE A 229 0.29 -19.04 -9.96
N ASP A 230 0.48 -18.70 -8.69
CA ASP A 230 0.39 -17.35 -8.16
C ASP A 230 1.73 -17.05 -7.46
N TYR A 231 2.41 -15.99 -7.89
CA TYR A 231 3.71 -15.61 -7.35
C TYR A 231 3.55 -14.76 -6.10
N LYS A 232 4.15 -15.20 -4.99
CA LYS A 232 4.08 -14.48 -3.72
C LYS A 232 5.47 -13.98 -3.30
N THR A 233 5.63 -12.67 -3.28
CA THR A 233 6.85 -11.99 -2.81
C THR A 233 6.83 -11.71 -1.31
N GLY A 234 5.70 -11.96 -0.64
CA GLY A 234 5.48 -11.82 0.78
C GLY A 234 5.25 -13.16 1.49
N ALA A 235 4.55 -13.11 2.63
CA ALA A 235 4.17 -14.32 3.36
C ALA A 235 3.12 -15.12 2.57
N THR A 236 3.33 -16.43 2.48
CA THR A 236 2.33 -17.33 1.91
C THR A 236 1.26 -17.69 2.96
N PRO A 237 -0.02 -17.81 2.57
CA PRO A 237 -1.06 -18.26 3.47
C PRO A 237 -0.77 -19.65 4.04
N ASN A 238 -1.15 -19.88 5.29
CA ASN A 238 -1.01 -21.20 5.87
C ASN A 238 -2.14 -22.14 5.40
N LYS A 239 -1.91 -23.47 5.53
CA LYS A 239 -2.86 -24.49 5.08
C LYS A 239 -4.23 -24.37 5.77
N THR A 240 -4.27 -23.87 7.01
CA THR A 240 -5.52 -23.69 7.76
C THR A 240 -6.33 -22.52 7.19
N GLU A 241 -5.68 -21.41 6.84
CA GLU A 241 -6.35 -20.26 6.21
C GLU A 241 -6.95 -20.65 4.85
N ILE A 242 -6.22 -21.44 4.06
CA ILE A 242 -6.70 -21.96 2.77
C ILE A 242 -7.92 -22.88 3.01
N ALA A 243 -7.82 -23.86 3.91
CA ALA A 243 -8.89 -24.83 4.20
C ALA A 243 -10.16 -24.16 4.76
N LEU A 244 -10.03 -23.06 5.49
CA LEU A 244 -11.16 -22.28 6.03
C LEU A 244 -11.69 -21.25 5.05
N GLY A 245 -11.10 -21.11 3.86
CA GLY A 245 -11.53 -20.16 2.82
C GLY A 245 -11.15 -18.70 3.10
N PHE A 246 -10.22 -18.44 4.05
CA PHE A 246 -9.72 -17.09 4.32
C PHE A 246 -8.66 -16.63 3.30
N SER A 247 -8.22 -17.50 2.42
CA SER A 247 -7.35 -17.24 1.28
C SER A 247 -7.98 -17.81 0.00
N PRO A 248 -9.05 -17.19 -0.49
CA PRO A 248 -9.82 -17.71 -1.63
C PRO A 248 -9.08 -17.63 -2.97
N GLN A 249 -7.85 -17.12 -3.00
CA GLN A 249 -6.98 -17.16 -4.18
C GLN A 249 -6.38 -18.54 -4.43
N LEU A 250 -6.28 -19.38 -3.42
CA LEU A 250 -5.67 -20.69 -3.39
C LEU A 250 -6.70 -21.75 -2.97
#